data_ed29326a700ba9aa4ae83576e311ab47
#
_entry.id   ed29326a700ba9aa4ae83576e311ab47
#
_cell.length_a   1.000
_cell.length_b   1.000
_cell.length_c   1.000
_cell.angle_alpha   90.00
_cell.angle_beta   90.00
_cell.angle_gamma   90.00
#
_symmetry.space_group_name_H-M   'P 1'
#
loop_
_entity.id
_entity.type
_entity.pdbx_description
1 polymer ?
#
loop_
_entity_poly.entity_id
_entity_poly.type
_entity_poly.pdbx_seq_one_letter_code
_entity_poly.pdbx_strand_id
1 'polypeptide(L)'
;MARHVEQLGYKRYWLAEHHSISGLACSATPVLIGHVAGSTKTIRVGSGGVMLPNHAPLVVAEQFGTLEALYPGRIDLGLGRAPGGDFQTMRALRRDTQQSGDDFPALLEELRSYLGPEKAGQAVKAIPGQGSNVPITLLGSSGFSAQLAGMLGLPFAFAAHFAPEYLYAAAHLYRDHFQPSEVLGKPYLMVAVQLIAAETDAAARRLFTTPQQRFLRLIRNQPVELLPPVDSMEPLWQDYRERAAVEGRLREAIVGSNATVKAGLEKLVSETAADEVIVVTDTYEHEERLQSYRRVSKIATVIEAKPIMAV
;
A
#
# COMPACT_ATOMS: atom_id res chain seq x y z
N MET A 1 -7.86 14.83 -2.68
CA MET A 1 -6.60 14.11 -2.87
C MET A 1 -6.56 13.44 -4.26
N ALA A 2 -7.32 12.40 -4.58
CA ALA A 2 -7.19 11.62 -5.83
C ALA A 2 -7.17 12.48 -7.11
N ARG A 3 -8.11 13.42 -7.26
CA ARG A 3 -8.11 14.37 -8.40
C ARG A 3 -6.84 15.22 -8.48
N HIS A 4 -6.28 15.59 -7.34
CA HIS A 4 -5.04 16.37 -7.28
C HIS A 4 -3.84 15.57 -7.77
N VAL A 5 -3.66 14.34 -7.28
CA VAL A 5 -2.52 13.50 -7.73
C VAL A 5 -2.69 13.03 -9.17
N GLU A 6 -3.94 12.85 -9.65
CA GLU A 6 -4.22 12.62 -11.07
C GLU A 6 -3.70 13.78 -11.95
N GLN A 7 -4.01 15.03 -11.59
CA GLN A 7 -3.53 16.23 -12.28
C GLN A 7 -1.99 16.37 -12.26
N LEU A 8 -1.35 15.81 -11.24
CA LEU A 8 0.10 15.77 -11.10
C LEU A 8 0.77 14.62 -11.87
N GLY A 9 0.00 13.78 -12.56
CA GLY A 9 0.53 12.68 -13.36
C GLY A 9 0.91 11.41 -12.58
N TYR A 10 0.44 11.25 -11.34
CA TYR A 10 0.62 9.98 -10.63
C TYR A 10 -0.10 8.85 -11.36
N LYS A 11 0.55 7.70 -11.40
CA LYS A 11 0.06 6.54 -12.15
C LYS A 11 -1.11 5.84 -11.47
N ARG A 12 -1.08 5.74 -10.14
CA ARG A 12 -2.04 4.98 -9.34
C ARG A 12 -2.40 5.73 -8.05
N TYR A 13 -3.59 5.43 -7.54
CA TYR A 13 -4.06 5.82 -6.23
C TYR A 13 -4.66 4.60 -5.53
N TRP A 14 -4.01 4.11 -4.48
CA TRP A 14 -4.45 2.93 -3.76
C TRP A 14 -5.01 3.28 -2.39
N LEU A 15 -5.97 2.49 -1.92
CA LEU A 15 -6.64 2.62 -0.64
C LEU A 15 -6.38 1.35 0.18
N ALA A 16 -5.97 1.51 1.43
CA ALA A 16 -5.78 0.39 2.35
C ALA A 16 -7.13 -0.18 2.84
N GLU A 17 -7.09 -1.33 3.50
CA GLU A 17 -8.20 -1.87 4.29
C GLU A 17 -7.77 -1.95 5.75
N HIS A 18 -8.49 -1.23 6.62
CA HIS A 18 -8.33 -1.30 8.06
C HIS A 18 -9.68 -1.24 8.73
N HIS A 19 -9.88 -2.08 9.75
CA HIS A 19 -11.14 -2.18 10.49
C HIS A 19 -10.96 -1.73 11.94
N SER A 20 -11.98 -1.08 12.49
CA SER A 20 -12.03 -0.65 13.90
C SER A 20 -10.87 0.23 14.36
N ILE A 21 -10.28 1.04 13.45
CA ILE A 21 -9.20 1.97 13.75
C ILE A 21 -9.70 3.40 13.57
N SER A 22 -9.75 4.16 14.69
CA SER A 22 -10.12 5.57 14.62
C SER A 22 -9.11 6.38 13.78
N GLY A 23 -9.61 7.36 13.03
CA GLY A 23 -8.79 8.16 12.10
C GLY A 23 -8.53 7.52 10.74
N LEU A 24 -8.98 6.28 10.47
CA LEU A 24 -8.88 5.62 9.17
C LEU A 24 -10.27 5.30 8.61
N ALA A 25 -10.64 5.91 7.49
CA ALA A 25 -11.95 5.77 6.85
C ALA A 25 -11.95 4.76 5.68
N CYS A 26 -11.13 3.71 5.76
CA CYS A 26 -10.87 2.81 4.63
C CYS A 26 -11.36 1.36 4.83
N SER A 27 -12.28 1.10 5.77
CA SER A 27 -12.77 -0.26 6.04
C SER A 27 -13.60 -0.86 4.90
N ALA A 28 -14.33 -0.05 4.15
CA ALA A 28 -15.10 -0.49 2.97
C ALA A 28 -14.34 -0.14 1.68
N THR A 29 -13.15 -0.73 1.50
CA THR A 29 -12.21 -0.39 0.43
C THR A 29 -12.82 -0.42 -0.97
N PRO A 30 -13.58 -1.44 -1.42
CA PRO A 30 -14.18 -1.45 -2.75
C PRO A 30 -15.18 -0.31 -2.99
N VAL A 31 -15.94 0.10 -1.95
CA VAL A 31 -16.87 1.23 -2.04
C VAL A 31 -16.11 2.54 -2.28
N LEU A 32 -15.01 2.74 -1.55
CA LEU A 32 -14.17 3.94 -1.72
C LEU A 32 -13.45 3.94 -3.07
N ILE A 33 -13.01 2.78 -3.57
CA ILE A 33 -12.41 2.65 -4.91
C ILE A 33 -13.44 3.12 -5.96
N GLY A 34 -14.67 2.65 -5.89
CA GLY A 34 -15.74 3.08 -6.81
C GLY A 34 -15.99 4.59 -6.77
N HIS A 35 -16.04 5.18 -5.56
CA HIS A 35 -16.19 6.62 -5.38
C HIS A 35 -15.02 7.42 -5.98
N VAL A 36 -13.79 6.98 -5.74
CA VAL A 36 -12.57 7.63 -6.26
C VAL A 36 -12.47 7.48 -7.77
N ALA A 37 -12.72 6.28 -8.30
CA ALA A 37 -12.68 6.02 -9.74
C ALA A 37 -13.73 6.85 -10.50
N GLY A 38 -14.95 7.01 -9.95
CA GLY A 38 -15.98 7.88 -10.49
C GLY A 38 -15.68 9.37 -10.40
N SER A 39 -14.77 9.77 -9.50
CA SER A 39 -14.34 11.17 -9.29
C SER A 39 -13.10 11.55 -10.09
N THR A 40 -12.45 10.59 -10.78
CA THR A 40 -11.20 10.73 -11.55
C THR A 40 -11.40 10.18 -12.96
N LYS A 41 -10.45 10.43 -13.88
CA LYS A 41 -10.63 10.08 -15.30
C LYS A 41 -9.59 9.08 -15.82
N THR A 42 -8.34 9.20 -15.42
CA THR A 42 -7.21 8.51 -16.03
C THR A 42 -6.36 7.72 -15.03
N ILE A 43 -6.22 8.21 -13.79
CA ILE A 43 -5.45 7.53 -12.76
C ILE A 43 -6.04 6.15 -12.46
N ARG A 44 -5.17 5.14 -12.32
CA ARG A 44 -5.61 3.83 -11.85
C ARG A 44 -5.94 3.89 -10.37
N VAL A 45 -7.00 3.20 -9.97
CA VAL A 45 -7.47 3.18 -8.58
C VAL A 45 -7.53 1.75 -8.10
N GLY A 46 -7.08 1.48 -6.90
CA GLY A 46 -7.06 0.11 -6.41
C GLY A 46 -6.93 -0.02 -4.89
N SER A 47 -6.80 -1.25 -4.46
CA SER A 47 -6.53 -1.58 -3.06
C SER A 47 -5.03 -1.73 -2.80
N GLY A 48 -4.60 -1.24 -1.65
CA GLY A 48 -3.24 -1.41 -1.20
C GLY A 48 -3.15 -1.85 0.27
N GLY A 49 -3.85 -2.97 0.63
CA GLY A 49 -4.60 -3.97 -0.12
C GLY A 49 -5.87 -4.43 0.58
N VAL A 50 -6.66 -5.21 -0.15
CA VAL A 50 -7.71 -6.02 0.47
C VAL A 50 -7.06 -7.12 1.30
N MET A 51 -7.51 -7.27 2.54
CA MET A 51 -7.04 -8.34 3.43
C MET A 51 -7.83 -9.62 3.10
N LEU A 52 -7.40 -10.33 2.05
CA LEU A 52 -8.14 -11.46 1.46
C LEU A 52 -8.65 -12.48 2.47
N PRO A 53 -7.90 -12.84 3.53
CA PRO A 53 -8.42 -13.76 4.54
C PRO A 53 -9.65 -13.27 5.32
N ASN A 54 -10.03 -12.02 5.25
CA ASN A 54 -11.25 -11.50 5.88
C ASN A 54 -12.50 -11.68 5.01
N HIS A 55 -12.34 -12.10 3.76
CA HIS A 55 -13.38 -12.11 2.73
C HIS A 55 -13.53 -13.46 2.06
N ALA A 56 -14.72 -13.75 1.55
CA ALA A 56 -14.91 -14.83 0.58
C ALA A 56 -14.33 -14.41 -0.77
N PRO A 57 -13.45 -15.22 -1.42
CA PRO A 57 -12.86 -14.89 -2.71
C PRO A 57 -13.87 -14.55 -3.79
N LEU A 58 -15.02 -15.24 -3.82
CA LEU A 58 -16.12 -14.93 -4.74
C LEU A 58 -16.60 -13.48 -4.59
N VAL A 59 -16.82 -13.01 -3.37
CA VAL A 59 -17.31 -11.65 -3.11
C VAL A 59 -16.27 -10.61 -3.58
N VAL A 60 -14.99 -10.86 -3.34
CA VAL A 60 -13.91 -9.97 -3.82
C VAL A 60 -13.87 -9.94 -5.35
N ALA A 61 -14.01 -11.11 -6.00
CA ALA A 61 -14.04 -11.19 -7.47
C ALA A 61 -15.26 -10.44 -8.07
N GLU A 62 -16.44 -10.55 -7.44
CA GLU A 62 -17.64 -9.83 -7.88
C GLU A 62 -17.51 -8.32 -7.69
N GLN A 63 -16.95 -7.87 -6.54
CA GLN A 63 -16.73 -6.46 -6.26
C GLN A 63 -15.73 -5.83 -7.24
N PHE A 64 -14.56 -6.45 -7.44
CA PHE A 64 -13.54 -5.92 -8.33
C PHE A 64 -13.89 -6.11 -9.81
N GLY A 65 -14.58 -7.17 -10.16
CA GLY A 65 -15.16 -7.34 -11.49
C GLY A 65 -16.22 -6.27 -11.83
N THR A 66 -17.06 -5.92 -10.84
CA THR A 66 -18.02 -4.81 -11.00
C THR A 66 -17.29 -3.48 -11.17
N LEU A 67 -16.25 -3.22 -10.37
CA LEU A 67 -15.45 -2.01 -10.51
C LEU A 67 -14.76 -1.94 -11.88
N GLU A 68 -14.19 -3.04 -12.37
CA GLU A 68 -13.55 -3.08 -13.69
C GLU A 68 -14.59 -2.87 -14.82
N ALA A 69 -15.78 -3.45 -14.69
CA ALA A 69 -16.85 -3.23 -15.66
C ALA A 69 -17.33 -1.76 -15.70
N LEU A 70 -17.33 -1.08 -14.54
CA LEU A 70 -17.69 0.35 -14.45
C LEU A 70 -16.55 1.28 -14.89
N TYR A 71 -15.30 0.89 -14.66
CA TYR A 71 -14.10 1.70 -14.92
C TYR A 71 -13.02 0.91 -15.65
N PRO A 72 -13.25 0.48 -16.90
CA PRO A 72 -12.39 -0.46 -17.61
C PRO A 72 -10.93 -0.01 -17.69
N GLY A 73 -10.01 -0.92 -17.40
CA GLY A 73 -8.56 -0.70 -17.49
C GLY A 73 -7.98 0.18 -16.38
N ARG A 74 -8.78 0.56 -15.37
CA ARG A 74 -8.35 1.48 -14.31
C ARG A 74 -8.29 0.87 -12.92
N ILE A 75 -8.70 -0.36 -12.75
CA ILE A 75 -8.79 -1.01 -11.44
C ILE A 75 -7.57 -1.88 -11.16
N ASP A 76 -7.02 -1.79 -9.95
CA ASP A 76 -5.97 -2.64 -9.43
C ASP A 76 -6.47 -3.39 -8.18
N LEU A 77 -6.09 -4.68 -8.05
CA LEU A 77 -6.39 -5.48 -6.86
C LEU A 77 -5.10 -5.84 -6.13
N GLY A 78 -4.74 -5.02 -5.15
CA GLY A 78 -3.69 -5.36 -4.20
C GLY A 78 -4.22 -6.23 -3.07
N LEU A 79 -3.52 -7.32 -2.73
CA LEU A 79 -3.95 -8.31 -1.77
C LEU A 79 -2.95 -8.46 -0.63
N GLY A 80 -3.42 -8.37 0.63
CA GLY A 80 -2.65 -8.62 1.83
C GLY A 80 -3.06 -9.93 2.54
N ARG A 81 -2.09 -10.56 3.18
CA ARG A 81 -2.32 -11.76 4.01
C ARG A 81 -2.74 -11.42 5.44
N ALA A 82 -2.21 -10.32 5.98
CA ALA A 82 -2.45 -9.92 7.36
C ALA A 82 -3.94 -9.60 7.60
N PRO A 83 -4.47 -9.84 8.81
CA PRO A 83 -5.91 -9.64 9.09
C PRO A 83 -6.34 -8.16 9.15
N GLY A 84 -5.41 -7.21 9.17
CA GLY A 84 -5.72 -5.77 9.17
C GLY A 84 -6.43 -5.23 10.42
N GLY A 85 -6.50 -6.00 11.52
CA GLY A 85 -7.15 -5.65 12.77
C GLY A 85 -6.74 -6.56 13.93
N ASP A 86 -7.27 -6.27 15.12
CA ASP A 86 -7.08 -7.09 16.31
C ASP A 86 -7.98 -8.34 16.32
N PHE A 87 -7.78 -9.22 17.33
CA PHE A 87 -8.54 -10.47 17.48
C PHE A 87 -10.06 -10.25 17.61
N GLN A 88 -10.51 -9.20 18.28
CA GLN A 88 -11.94 -8.91 18.45
C GLN A 88 -12.55 -8.47 17.12
N THR A 89 -11.83 -7.66 16.36
CA THR A 89 -12.20 -7.22 15.01
C THR A 89 -12.26 -8.42 14.05
N MET A 90 -11.28 -9.31 14.07
CA MET A 90 -11.28 -10.53 13.26
C MET A 90 -12.51 -11.39 13.56
N ARG A 91 -12.84 -11.56 14.84
CA ARG A 91 -14.02 -12.29 15.27
C ARG A 91 -15.33 -11.62 14.83
N ALA A 92 -15.40 -10.28 14.86
CA ALA A 92 -16.55 -9.53 14.35
C ALA A 92 -16.72 -9.67 12.83
N LEU A 93 -15.62 -9.82 12.08
CA LEU A 93 -15.63 -10.13 10.65
C LEU A 93 -15.98 -11.61 10.36
N ARG A 94 -16.28 -12.40 11.39
CA ARG A 94 -16.63 -13.83 11.31
C ARG A 94 -15.54 -14.70 10.68
N ARG A 95 -14.30 -14.27 10.79
CA ARG A 95 -13.16 -15.04 10.33
C ARG A 95 -12.92 -16.22 11.28
N ASP A 96 -12.62 -17.40 10.73
CA ASP A 96 -12.10 -18.51 11.54
C ASP A 96 -10.68 -18.14 12.01
N THR A 97 -10.57 -17.86 13.32
CA THR A 97 -9.31 -17.46 13.94
C THR A 97 -8.32 -18.59 14.13
N GLN A 98 -8.71 -19.83 13.85
CA GLN A 98 -7.82 -21.00 13.87
C GLN A 98 -6.98 -21.09 12.59
N GLN A 99 -7.43 -20.47 11.50
CA GLN A 99 -6.68 -20.39 10.24
C GLN A 99 -5.91 -19.07 10.20
N SER A 100 -4.67 -19.10 10.60
CA SER A 100 -3.79 -17.93 10.79
C SER A 100 -3.23 -17.33 9.48
N GLY A 101 -3.97 -17.37 8.37
CA GLY A 101 -3.52 -16.91 7.04
C GLY A 101 -2.68 -17.95 6.29
N ASP A 102 -2.59 -19.18 6.78
CA ASP A 102 -1.96 -20.31 6.09
C ASP A 102 -2.77 -20.75 4.87
N ASP A 103 -4.06 -20.40 4.86
CA ASP A 103 -5.01 -20.57 3.76
C ASP A 103 -4.87 -19.54 2.63
N PHE A 104 -4.06 -18.48 2.82
CA PHE A 104 -3.93 -17.39 1.85
C PHE A 104 -3.58 -17.85 0.42
N PRO A 105 -2.66 -18.81 0.19
CA PRO A 105 -2.39 -19.31 -1.17
C PRO A 105 -3.61 -19.95 -1.83
N ALA A 106 -4.40 -20.71 -1.06
CA ALA A 106 -5.63 -21.36 -1.57
C ALA A 106 -6.72 -20.33 -1.89
N LEU A 107 -6.94 -19.35 -1.01
CA LEU A 107 -7.86 -18.23 -1.25
C LEU A 107 -7.46 -17.41 -2.49
N LEU A 108 -6.15 -17.19 -2.68
CA LEU A 108 -5.63 -16.49 -3.85
C LEU A 108 -5.88 -17.29 -5.14
N GLU A 109 -5.66 -18.59 -5.11
CA GLU A 109 -5.91 -19.45 -6.27
C GLU A 109 -7.41 -19.47 -6.62
N GLU A 110 -8.28 -19.59 -5.62
CA GLU A 110 -9.73 -19.51 -5.79
C GLU A 110 -10.13 -18.16 -6.41
N LEU A 111 -9.64 -17.04 -5.87
CA LEU A 111 -9.91 -15.71 -6.39
C LEU A 111 -9.44 -15.57 -7.87
N ARG A 112 -8.25 -16.04 -8.18
CA ARG A 112 -7.72 -16.02 -9.55
C ARG A 112 -8.58 -16.86 -10.51
N SER A 113 -9.17 -17.96 -10.04
CA SER A 113 -10.07 -18.76 -10.85
C SER A 113 -11.36 -18.04 -11.21
N TYR A 114 -11.86 -17.17 -10.31
CA TYR A 114 -13.05 -16.35 -10.56
C TYR A 114 -12.79 -15.15 -11.47
N LEU A 115 -11.60 -14.57 -11.42
CA LEU A 115 -11.24 -13.42 -12.26
C LEU A 115 -10.70 -13.84 -13.65
N GLY A 116 -10.18 -15.04 -13.76
CA GLY A 116 -9.63 -15.59 -14.98
C GLY A 116 -10.69 -16.11 -15.97
N PRO A 117 -10.28 -16.68 -17.10
CA PRO A 117 -11.19 -17.29 -18.06
C PRO A 117 -12.02 -18.41 -17.44
N GLU A 118 -13.28 -18.54 -17.92
CA GLU A 118 -14.16 -19.63 -17.49
C GLU A 118 -13.56 -21.00 -17.81
N LYS A 119 -13.57 -21.91 -16.84
CA LYS A 119 -13.12 -23.30 -17.01
C LYS A 119 -14.30 -24.22 -17.27
N ALA A 120 -14.10 -25.26 -18.10
CA ALA A 120 -15.13 -26.26 -18.35
C ALA A 120 -15.57 -26.92 -17.05
N GLY A 121 -16.89 -26.98 -16.80
CA GLY A 121 -17.48 -27.55 -15.60
C GLY A 121 -17.41 -26.67 -14.33
N GLN A 122 -17.00 -25.43 -14.44
CA GLN A 122 -17.01 -24.46 -13.32
C GLN A 122 -18.46 -24.19 -12.88
N ALA A 123 -18.81 -24.66 -11.66
CA ALA A 123 -20.19 -24.55 -11.14
C ALA A 123 -20.52 -23.14 -10.64
N VAL A 124 -19.54 -22.42 -10.05
CA VAL A 124 -19.72 -21.07 -9.48
C VAL A 124 -18.91 -20.07 -10.28
N LYS A 125 -19.51 -18.97 -10.66
CA LYS A 125 -18.91 -17.89 -11.45
C LYS A 125 -19.09 -16.56 -10.76
N ALA A 126 -18.04 -15.75 -10.74
CA ALA A 126 -18.15 -14.36 -10.29
C ALA A 126 -18.74 -13.49 -11.43
N ILE A 127 -19.91 -12.93 -11.25
CA ILE A 127 -20.53 -12.08 -12.27
C ILE A 127 -20.62 -10.64 -11.75
N PRO A 128 -20.02 -9.67 -12.46
CA PRO A 128 -19.40 -9.70 -13.81
C PRO A 128 -17.89 -9.98 -13.82
N GLY A 129 -17.29 -10.48 -12.73
CA GLY A 129 -15.84 -10.65 -12.55
C GLY A 129 -15.17 -11.70 -13.44
N GLN A 130 -15.90 -12.73 -13.87
CA GLN A 130 -15.36 -13.83 -14.65
C GLN A 130 -14.75 -13.34 -15.97
N GLY A 131 -13.47 -13.65 -16.18
CA GLY A 131 -12.73 -13.23 -17.38
C GLY A 131 -12.30 -11.75 -17.38
N SER A 132 -12.54 -11.00 -16.31
CA SER A 132 -12.15 -9.58 -16.21
C SER A 132 -10.64 -9.37 -16.17
N ASN A 133 -9.87 -10.38 -15.68
CA ASN A 133 -8.41 -10.34 -15.54
C ASN A 133 -7.91 -9.08 -14.82
N VAL A 134 -8.63 -8.62 -13.78
CA VAL A 134 -8.20 -7.48 -12.95
C VAL A 134 -6.77 -7.72 -12.46
N PRO A 135 -5.83 -6.77 -12.67
CA PRO A 135 -4.45 -6.95 -12.28
C PRO A 135 -4.30 -7.15 -10.76
N ILE A 136 -3.67 -8.26 -10.37
CA ILE A 136 -3.41 -8.61 -8.98
C ILE A 136 -1.97 -8.25 -8.63
N THR A 137 -1.77 -7.61 -7.46
CA THR A 137 -0.47 -7.37 -6.83
C THR A 137 -0.48 -7.95 -5.43
N LEU A 138 0.54 -8.74 -5.06
CA LEU A 138 0.67 -9.20 -3.68
C LEU A 138 1.38 -8.17 -2.82
N LEU A 139 0.84 -7.90 -1.63
CA LEU A 139 1.41 -6.97 -0.68
C LEU A 139 1.97 -7.70 0.55
N GLY A 140 3.03 -7.15 1.12
CA GLY A 140 3.58 -7.67 2.37
C GLY A 140 4.68 -6.81 2.95
N SER A 141 5.05 -7.16 4.18
CA SER A 141 6.18 -6.58 4.92
C SER A 141 7.14 -7.67 5.42
N SER A 142 7.07 -8.87 4.82
CA SER A 142 7.88 -10.03 5.20
C SER A 142 8.28 -10.85 3.97
N GLY A 143 9.12 -11.86 4.17
CA GLY A 143 9.59 -12.74 3.09
C GLY A 143 8.50 -13.62 2.46
N PHE A 144 7.43 -13.97 3.20
CA PHE A 144 6.39 -14.87 2.71
C PHE A 144 5.70 -14.37 1.42
N SER A 145 5.15 -13.15 1.47
CA SER A 145 4.45 -12.58 0.30
C SER A 145 5.41 -12.30 -0.86
N ALA A 146 6.67 -11.97 -0.57
CA ALA A 146 7.72 -11.78 -1.56
C ALA A 146 8.01 -13.08 -2.31
N GLN A 147 8.24 -14.17 -1.58
CA GLN A 147 8.47 -15.50 -2.15
C GLN A 147 7.27 -16.00 -2.96
N LEU A 148 6.07 -15.90 -2.40
CA LEU A 148 4.83 -16.33 -3.07
C LEU A 148 4.60 -15.54 -4.37
N ALA A 149 4.77 -14.21 -4.35
CA ALA A 149 4.65 -13.38 -5.54
C ALA A 149 5.68 -13.77 -6.62
N GLY A 150 6.92 -14.02 -6.22
CA GLY A 150 7.98 -14.51 -7.11
C GLY A 150 7.60 -15.85 -7.76
N MET A 151 7.24 -16.84 -6.97
CA MET A 151 6.85 -18.17 -7.46
C MET A 151 5.64 -18.15 -8.41
N LEU A 152 4.71 -17.21 -8.21
CA LEU A 152 3.52 -17.06 -9.05
C LEU A 152 3.70 -16.10 -10.23
N GLY A 153 4.87 -15.45 -10.37
CA GLY A 153 5.14 -14.47 -11.41
C GLY A 153 4.21 -13.25 -11.34
N LEU A 154 3.86 -12.81 -10.11
CA LEU A 154 2.98 -11.68 -9.86
C LEU A 154 3.77 -10.43 -9.41
N PRO A 155 3.26 -9.20 -9.64
CA PRO A 155 3.82 -8.00 -9.04
C PRO A 155 3.83 -8.10 -7.50
N PHE A 156 4.86 -7.53 -6.89
CA PHE A 156 5.00 -7.48 -5.43
C PHE A 156 5.14 -6.04 -4.93
N ALA A 157 4.40 -5.68 -3.88
CA ALA A 157 4.50 -4.38 -3.22
C ALA A 157 4.92 -4.55 -1.76
N PHE A 158 6.06 -3.93 -1.39
CA PHE A 158 6.60 -4.00 -0.04
C PHE A 158 6.20 -2.76 0.78
N ALA A 159 5.68 -2.98 1.99
CA ALA A 159 5.15 -1.95 2.88
C ALA A 159 6.22 -1.34 3.81
N ALA A 160 7.26 -0.71 3.26
CA ALA A 160 8.34 -0.11 4.05
C ALA A 160 7.91 1.14 4.85
N HIS A 161 6.75 1.72 4.55
CA HIS A 161 6.22 2.88 5.25
C HIS A 161 5.83 2.61 6.72
N PHE A 162 5.70 1.36 7.14
CA PHE A 162 5.43 1.00 8.53
C PHE A 162 6.21 -0.22 9.05
N ALA A 163 6.81 -1.04 8.18
CA ALA A 163 7.57 -2.23 8.56
C ALA A 163 8.78 -2.43 7.64
N PRO A 164 9.80 -1.56 7.74
CA PRO A 164 10.94 -1.53 6.81
C PRO A 164 11.98 -2.62 7.03
N GLU A 165 11.91 -3.38 8.13
CA GLU A 165 12.98 -4.26 8.61
C GLU A 165 13.44 -5.29 7.57
N TYR A 166 12.50 -5.81 6.77
CA TYR A 166 12.76 -6.85 5.79
C TYR A 166 12.80 -6.34 4.34
N LEU A 167 12.80 -5.03 4.09
CA LEU A 167 12.70 -4.47 2.75
C LEU A 167 13.70 -5.10 1.76
N TYR A 168 14.98 -5.01 2.09
CA TYR A 168 16.03 -5.48 1.19
C TYR A 168 16.03 -7.01 1.04
N ALA A 169 15.84 -7.73 2.14
CA ALA A 169 15.75 -9.19 2.11
C ALA A 169 14.53 -9.67 1.28
N ALA A 170 13.37 -9.00 1.43
CA ALA A 170 12.19 -9.32 0.65
C ALA A 170 12.36 -8.99 -0.83
N ALA A 171 13.04 -7.90 -1.17
CA ALA A 171 13.35 -7.54 -2.55
C ALA A 171 14.25 -8.59 -3.23
N HIS A 172 15.24 -9.14 -2.52
CA HIS A 172 16.07 -10.25 -3.00
C HIS A 172 15.24 -11.53 -3.13
N LEU A 173 14.53 -11.95 -2.08
CA LEU A 173 13.69 -13.15 -2.10
C LEU A 173 12.68 -13.14 -3.25
N TYR A 174 12.05 -12.01 -3.52
CA TYR A 174 11.12 -11.88 -4.65
C TYR A 174 11.79 -12.17 -5.98
N ARG A 175 12.99 -11.63 -6.23
CA ARG A 175 13.72 -11.84 -7.48
C ARG A 175 14.29 -13.25 -7.60
N ASP A 176 14.86 -13.76 -6.52
CA ASP A 176 15.48 -15.09 -6.49
C ASP A 176 14.46 -16.22 -6.74
N HIS A 177 13.21 -16.01 -6.34
CA HIS A 177 12.12 -16.98 -6.55
C HIS A 177 11.24 -16.66 -7.76
N PHE A 178 11.54 -15.58 -8.52
CA PHE A 178 10.69 -15.16 -9.62
C PHE A 178 10.66 -16.17 -10.75
N GLN A 179 9.47 -16.60 -11.11
CA GLN A 179 9.18 -17.41 -12.27
C GLN A 179 8.31 -16.64 -13.26
N PRO A 180 8.71 -16.52 -14.54
CA PRO A 180 7.89 -15.87 -15.55
C PRO A 180 6.51 -16.51 -15.63
N SER A 181 5.49 -15.69 -15.81
CA SER A 181 4.09 -16.10 -15.94
C SER A 181 3.43 -15.37 -17.12
N GLU A 182 2.15 -15.68 -17.37
CA GLU A 182 1.34 -14.91 -18.34
C GLU A 182 1.15 -13.44 -17.92
N VAL A 183 1.35 -13.13 -16.63
CA VAL A 183 1.21 -11.76 -16.09
C VAL A 183 2.50 -10.97 -16.25
N LEU A 184 3.65 -11.58 -15.93
CA LEU A 184 4.95 -10.91 -15.92
C LEU A 184 6.04 -11.79 -16.52
N GLY A 185 6.79 -11.26 -17.48
CA GLY A 185 8.02 -11.90 -18.01
C GLY A 185 9.28 -11.61 -17.17
N LYS A 186 9.23 -10.63 -16.26
CA LYS A 186 10.32 -10.22 -15.34
C LYS A 186 9.74 -9.67 -14.05
N PRO A 187 10.51 -9.66 -12.94
CA PRO A 187 10.06 -9.11 -11.67
C PRO A 187 9.56 -7.66 -11.79
N TYR A 188 8.50 -7.33 -11.05
CA TYR A 188 7.99 -5.97 -10.91
C TYR A 188 7.79 -5.66 -9.43
N LEU A 189 8.74 -4.93 -8.86
CA LEU A 189 8.76 -4.58 -7.44
C LEU A 189 8.25 -3.15 -7.23
N MET A 190 7.28 -3.00 -6.34
CA MET A 190 6.83 -1.72 -5.81
C MET A 190 7.31 -1.57 -4.37
N VAL A 191 7.70 -0.37 -3.96
CA VAL A 191 8.10 -0.09 -2.57
C VAL A 191 7.30 1.09 -2.03
N ALA A 192 6.54 0.85 -0.96
CA ALA A 192 5.79 1.90 -0.28
C ALA A 192 6.64 2.52 0.84
N VAL A 193 6.81 3.84 0.82
CA VAL A 193 7.58 4.59 1.80
C VAL A 193 6.81 5.77 2.36
N GLN A 194 7.03 6.09 3.63
CA GLN A 194 6.61 7.36 4.21
C GLN A 194 7.46 8.47 3.61
N LEU A 195 6.82 9.49 3.00
CA LEU A 195 7.52 10.59 2.37
C LEU A 195 6.86 11.93 2.68
N ILE A 196 7.66 12.90 3.13
CA ILE A 196 7.24 14.29 3.34
C ILE A 196 8.22 15.24 2.67
N ALA A 197 7.76 15.94 1.65
CA ALA A 197 8.50 16.98 0.96
C ALA A 197 7.99 18.37 1.35
N ALA A 198 8.86 19.22 1.89
CA ALA A 198 8.55 20.60 2.23
C ALA A 198 9.53 21.60 1.58
N GLU A 199 9.39 22.89 1.88
CA GLU A 199 10.24 23.93 1.32
C GLU A 199 11.69 23.80 1.82
N THR A 200 11.85 23.45 3.10
CA THR A 200 13.14 23.22 3.75
C THR A 200 13.16 21.90 4.51
N ASP A 201 14.34 21.37 4.78
CA ASP A 201 14.49 20.18 5.62
C ASP A 201 13.96 20.40 7.04
N ALA A 202 14.08 21.61 7.56
CA ALA A 202 13.54 21.94 8.89
C ALA A 202 12.00 21.88 8.91
N ALA A 203 11.35 22.46 7.89
CA ALA A 203 9.89 22.38 7.75
C ALA A 203 9.41 20.95 7.58
N ALA A 204 10.09 20.14 6.74
CA ALA A 204 9.76 18.75 6.55
C ALA A 204 9.89 17.93 7.84
N ARG A 205 10.98 18.13 8.61
CA ARG A 205 11.18 17.47 9.91
C ARG A 205 10.08 17.85 10.93
N ARG A 206 9.64 19.10 10.94
CA ARG A 206 8.52 19.51 11.77
C ARG A 206 7.21 18.79 11.39
N LEU A 207 6.87 18.74 10.11
CA LEU A 207 5.70 18.00 9.61
C LEU A 207 5.80 16.49 9.93
N PHE A 208 7.00 15.94 9.89
CA PHE A 208 7.25 14.52 10.17
C PHE A 208 7.01 14.13 11.63
N THR A 209 6.91 15.08 12.56
CA THR A 209 6.51 14.77 13.93
C THR A 209 5.07 14.24 14.02
N THR A 210 4.20 14.53 13.05
CA THR A 210 2.85 13.96 12.96
C THR A 210 2.87 12.42 12.84
N PRO A 211 3.52 11.78 11.84
CA PRO A 211 3.65 10.32 11.80
C PRO A 211 4.46 9.77 12.98
N GLN A 212 5.46 10.47 13.50
CA GLN A 212 6.17 10.03 14.70
C GLN A 212 5.22 9.93 15.91
N GLN A 213 4.37 10.92 16.14
CA GLN A 213 3.34 10.89 17.19
C GLN A 213 2.35 9.75 16.97
N ARG A 214 1.92 9.51 15.72
CA ARG A 214 1.02 8.40 15.37
C ARG A 214 1.63 7.04 15.74
N PHE A 215 2.89 6.80 15.38
CA PHE A 215 3.57 5.54 15.72
C PHE A 215 3.84 5.42 17.22
N LEU A 216 4.15 6.51 17.92
CA LEU A 216 4.27 6.52 19.37
C LEU A 216 2.95 6.12 20.05
N ARG A 217 1.83 6.67 19.59
CA ARG A 217 0.49 6.30 20.09
C ARG A 217 0.16 4.84 19.79
N LEU A 218 0.53 4.35 18.61
CA LEU A 218 0.36 2.93 18.26
C LEU A 218 1.13 2.00 19.21
N ILE A 219 2.39 2.33 19.54
CA ILE A 219 3.20 1.56 20.51
C ILE A 219 2.57 1.57 21.90
N ARG A 220 1.96 2.69 22.29
CA ARG A 220 1.26 2.85 23.57
C ARG A 220 -0.17 2.30 23.57
N ASN A 221 -0.60 1.64 22.49
CA ASN A 221 -1.97 1.15 22.30
C ASN A 221 -3.04 2.24 22.51
N GLN A 222 -2.77 3.44 22.00
CA GLN A 222 -3.65 4.61 22.02
C GLN A 222 -4.27 4.83 20.64
N PRO A 223 -5.38 5.61 20.55
CA PRO A 223 -5.96 5.98 19.26
C PRO A 223 -4.94 6.65 18.34
N VAL A 224 -4.96 6.31 17.04
CA VAL A 224 -3.91 6.65 16.07
C VAL A 224 -4.31 7.76 15.08
N GLU A 225 -5.24 8.63 15.45
CA GLU A 225 -5.54 9.84 14.69
C GLU A 225 -4.29 10.70 14.50
N LEU A 226 -4.22 11.39 13.36
CA LEU A 226 -3.15 12.34 13.11
C LEU A 226 -3.26 13.53 14.08
N LEU A 227 -2.17 13.89 14.70
CA LEU A 227 -2.07 15.06 15.58
C LEU A 227 -1.32 16.20 14.87
N PRO A 228 -1.57 17.46 15.25
CA PRO A 228 -0.79 18.59 14.76
C PRO A 228 0.71 18.36 14.95
N PRO A 229 1.56 18.84 14.03
CA PRO A 229 2.99 18.74 14.19
C PRO A 229 3.49 19.57 15.37
N VAL A 230 4.49 19.04 16.09
CA VAL A 230 5.18 19.72 17.19
C VAL A 230 6.57 20.18 16.76
N ASP A 231 7.16 21.11 17.51
CA ASP A 231 8.51 21.60 17.16
C ASP A 231 9.61 20.59 17.53
N SER A 232 9.35 19.73 18.53
CA SER A 232 10.25 18.65 18.95
C SER A 232 9.48 17.47 19.52
N MET A 233 9.95 16.26 19.21
CA MET A 233 9.45 15.02 19.81
C MET A 233 10.11 14.73 21.18
N GLU A 234 11.20 15.40 21.54
CA GLU A 234 11.95 15.11 22.79
C GLU A 234 11.08 15.12 24.05
N PRO A 235 10.15 16.08 24.27
CA PRO A 235 9.30 16.08 25.46
C PRO A 235 8.23 14.97 25.48
N LEU A 236 8.01 14.29 24.35
CA LEU A 236 6.97 13.27 24.20
C LEU A 236 7.48 11.85 24.48
N TRP A 237 8.79 11.60 24.42
CA TRP A 237 9.39 10.31 24.71
C TRP A 237 9.35 10.04 26.24
N GLN A 238 8.88 8.86 26.63
CA GLN A 238 9.02 8.42 28.03
C GLN A 238 10.43 7.84 28.29
N ASP A 239 10.98 7.15 27.30
CA ASP A 239 12.31 6.60 27.37
C ASP A 239 12.95 6.42 25.96
N TYR A 240 14.21 6.00 25.94
CA TYR A 240 14.96 5.76 24.71
C TYR A 240 14.40 4.59 23.87
N ARG A 241 13.67 3.65 24.47
CA ARG A 241 13.10 2.47 23.79
C ARG A 241 11.94 2.86 22.90
N GLU A 242 11.08 3.76 23.40
CA GLU A 242 9.99 4.33 22.58
C GLU A 242 10.55 5.07 21.36
N ARG A 243 11.57 5.92 21.59
CA ARG A 243 12.24 6.64 20.52
C ARG A 243 12.81 5.66 19.48
N ALA A 244 13.61 4.69 19.93
CA ALA A 244 14.23 3.71 19.05
C ALA A 244 13.20 2.87 18.27
N ALA A 245 12.08 2.52 18.90
CA ALA A 245 11.01 1.78 18.26
C ALA A 245 10.29 2.59 17.16
N VAL A 246 10.02 3.88 17.38
CA VAL A 246 9.43 4.77 16.38
C VAL A 246 10.42 5.06 15.24
N GLU A 247 11.66 5.41 15.57
CA GLU A 247 12.72 5.66 14.59
C GLU A 247 13.00 4.42 13.74
N GLY A 248 13.00 3.22 14.34
CA GLY A 248 13.14 1.95 13.64
C GLY A 248 12.03 1.72 12.62
N ARG A 249 10.78 1.97 12.98
CA ARG A 249 9.62 1.84 12.05
C ARG A 249 9.63 2.86 10.91
N LEU A 250 10.23 4.01 11.12
CA LEU A 250 10.29 5.12 10.16
C LEU A 250 11.66 5.29 9.50
N ARG A 251 12.58 4.34 9.67
CA ARG A 251 13.97 4.48 9.21
C ARG A 251 14.12 4.63 7.70
N GLU A 252 13.18 4.10 6.90
CA GLU A 252 13.17 4.26 5.44
C GLU A 252 12.35 5.47 4.99
N ALA A 253 11.85 6.30 5.94
CA ALA A 253 11.11 7.49 5.59
C ALA A 253 12.01 8.52 4.89
N ILE A 254 11.48 9.12 3.82
CA ILE A 254 12.17 10.14 3.04
C ILE A 254 11.56 11.50 3.38
N VAL A 255 12.32 12.33 4.10
CA VAL A 255 11.82 13.59 4.68
C VAL A 255 12.78 14.73 4.42
N GLY A 256 12.33 15.77 3.75
CA GLY A 256 13.21 16.92 3.49
C GLY A 256 12.72 17.90 2.42
N SER A 257 13.64 18.76 2.03
CA SER A 257 13.53 19.63 0.86
C SER A 257 13.54 18.84 -0.44
N ASN A 258 13.27 19.49 -1.55
CA ASN A 258 13.30 18.83 -2.88
C ASN A 258 14.64 18.11 -3.15
N ALA A 259 15.77 18.69 -2.74
CA ALA A 259 17.08 18.07 -2.92
C ALA A 259 17.26 16.81 -2.07
N THR A 260 16.89 16.88 -0.80
CA THR A 260 16.94 15.75 0.14
C THR A 260 16.00 14.61 -0.29
N VAL A 261 14.78 14.95 -0.71
CA VAL A 261 13.79 13.97 -1.19
C VAL A 261 14.27 13.30 -2.48
N LYS A 262 14.85 14.07 -3.42
CA LYS A 262 15.44 13.52 -4.66
C LYS A 262 16.52 12.49 -4.33
N ALA A 263 17.49 12.84 -3.51
CA ALA A 263 18.58 11.95 -3.11
C ALA A 263 18.06 10.69 -2.40
N GLY A 264 17.04 10.85 -1.52
CA GLY A 264 16.42 9.73 -0.83
C GLY A 264 15.70 8.76 -1.77
N LEU A 265 14.97 9.26 -2.76
CA LEU A 265 14.29 8.45 -3.77
C LEU A 265 15.31 7.73 -4.68
N GLU A 266 16.36 8.43 -5.14
CA GLU A 266 17.43 7.83 -5.95
C GLU A 266 18.14 6.70 -5.20
N LYS A 267 18.44 6.92 -3.90
CA LYS A 267 19.02 5.89 -3.03
C LYS A 267 18.08 4.68 -2.92
N LEU A 268 16.81 4.88 -2.55
CA LEU A 268 15.84 3.81 -2.41
C LEU A 268 15.74 2.97 -3.69
N VAL A 269 15.59 3.63 -4.85
CA VAL A 269 15.48 2.95 -6.14
C VAL A 269 16.77 2.21 -6.49
N SER A 270 17.93 2.78 -6.23
CA SER A 270 19.24 2.16 -6.47
C SER A 270 19.43 0.90 -5.61
N GLU A 271 19.11 0.97 -4.32
CA GLU A 271 19.33 -0.12 -3.37
C GLU A 271 18.30 -1.26 -3.51
N THR A 272 17.05 -0.94 -3.86
CA THR A 272 15.98 -1.94 -3.99
C THR A 272 15.75 -2.39 -5.43
N ALA A 273 16.25 -1.67 -6.43
CA ALA A 273 15.89 -1.80 -7.84
C ALA A 273 14.36 -1.80 -8.05
N ALA A 274 13.61 -1.02 -7.24
CA ALA A 274 12.16 -0.92 -7.34
C ALA A 274 11.74 -0.38 -8.71
N ASP A 275 10.69 -0.96 -9.28
CA ASP A 275 10.11 -0.53 -10.55
C ASP A 275 9.10 0.61 -10.35
N GLU A 276 8.52 0.71 -9.16
CA GLU A 276 7.55 1.74 -8.80
C GLU A 276 7.69 2.09 -7.31
N VAL A 277 7.54 3.38 -6.96
CA VAL A 277 7.54 3.84 -5.57
C VAL A 277 6.14 4.30 -5.20
N ILE A 278 5.63 3.80 -4.09
CA ILE A 278 4.34 4.18 -3.50
C ILE A 278 4.61 5.21 -2.41
N VAL A 279 4.09 6.42 -2.58
CA VAL A 279 4.29 7.52 -1.64
C VAL A 279 3.14 7.58 -0.65
N VAL A 280 3.46 7.43 0.64
CA VAL A 280 2.54 7.64 1.77
C VAL A 280 2.92 8.94 2.46
N THR A 281 1.99 9.89 2.59
CA THR A 281 2.24 11.19 3.20
C THR A 281 1.25 11.45 4.32
N ASP A 282 1.68 11.28 5.56
CA ASP A 282 0.89 11.49 6.77
C ASP A 282 1.20 12.88 7.37
N THR A 283 0.58 13.93 6.84
CA THR A 283 0.60 15.27 7.43
C THR A 283 -0.76 15.59 8.05
N TYR A 284 -0.78 16.40 9.10
CA TYR A 284 -2.01 16.80 9.77
C TYR A 284 -2.87 17.69 8.85
N GLU A 285 -2.29 18.77 8.34
CA GLU A 285 -2.98 19.68 7.44
C GLU A 285 -3.08 19.10 6.03
N HIS A 286 -4.30 19.13 5.48
CA HIS A 286 -4.56 18.61 4.14
C HIS A 286 -3.77 19.34 3.04
N GLU A 287 -3.64 20.66 3.16
CA GLU A 287 -2.88 21.46 2.19
C GLU A 287 -1.41 21.09 2.17
N GLU A 288 -0.77 20.85 3.32
CA GLU A 288 0.62 20.37 3.40
C GLU A 288 0.79 19.02 2.69
N ARG A 289 -0.21 18.15 2.80
CA ARG A 289 -0.24 16.87 2.07
C ARG A 289 -0.27 17.10 0.56
N LEU A 290 -1.14 17.99 0.07
CA LEU A 290 -1.22 18.35 -1.35
C LEU A 290 0.10 18.94 -1.87
N GLN A 291 0.73 19.82 -1.09
CA GLN A 291 2.02 20.43 -1.45
C GLN A 291 3.15 19.41 -1.49
N SER A 292 3.19 18.46 -0.55
CA SER A 292 4.17 17.37 -0.55
C SER A 292 4.07 16.56 -1.85
N TYR A 293 2.88 16.10 -2.24
CA TYR A 293 2.68 15.38 -3.51
C TYR A 293 3.06 16.23 -4.73
N ARG A 294 2.75 17.52 -4.73
CA ARG A 294 3.16 18.43 -5.82
C ARG A 294 4.67 18.57 -5.93
N ARG A 295 5.40 18.61 -4.81
CA ARG A 295 6.87 18.64 -4.81
C ARG A 295 7.44 17.33 -5.33
N VAL A 296 6.93 16.21 -4.87
CA VAL A 296 7.36 14.87 -5.31
C VAL A 296 7.14 14.66 -6.80
N SER A 297 6.00 15.10 -7.37
CA SER A 297 5.75 14.95 -8.81
C SER A 297 6.79 15.69 -9.66
N LYS A 298 7.22 16.89 -9.24
CA LYS A 298 8.29 17.64 -9.92
C LYS A 298 9.66 16.96 -9.82
N ILE A 299 9.94 16.31 -8.69
CA ILE A 299 11.17 15.54 -8.49
C ILE A 299 11.16 14.30 -9.37
N ALA A 300 10.04 13.59 -9.43
CA ALA A 300 9.90 12.37 -10.21
C ALA A 300 10.14 12.54 -11.71
N THR A 301 9.76 13.69 -12.29
CA THR A 301 10.02 13.99 -13.70
C THR A 301 11.51 14.16 -14.01
N VAL A 302 12.35 14.35 -13.01
CA VAL A 302 13.81 14.53 -13.14
C VAL A 302 14.58 13.24 -12.85
N ILE A 303 13.96 12.31 -12.10
CA ILE A 303 14.54 10.97 -11.87
C ILE A 303 14.15 10.12 -13.07
N GLU A 304 15.11 9.89 -14.02
CA GLU A 304 14.83 9.10 -15.21
C GLU A 304 14.23 7.72 -14.86
N ALA A 305 13.02 7.53 -15.37
CA ALA A 305 12.41 6.26 -15.72
C ALA A 305 11.90 5.32 -14.61
N LYS A 306 11.17 5.80 -13.55
CA LYS A 306 10.27 4.84 -12.88
C LYS A 306 9.01 5.54 -12.32
N PRO A 307 7.81 4.98 -12.51
CA PRO A 307 6.57 5.64 -12.10
C PRO A 307 6.43 5.71 -10.57
N ILE A 308 5.86 6.82 -10.07
CA ILE A 308 5.57 7.07 -8.65
C ILE A 308 4.07 6.95 -8.39
N MET A 309 3.70 6.30 -7.30
CA MET A 309 2.32 6.13 -6.85
C MET A 309 2.00 6.96 -5.60
N ALA A 310 0.72 7.35 -5.47
CA ALA A 310 0.15 7.90 -4.25
C ALA A 310 -0.80 6.88 -3.59
N VAL A 311 -0.77 6.78 -2.27
CA VAL A 311 -1.69 6.00 -1.42
C VAL A 311 -2.46 6.94 -0.49
#